data_071acef569652ae94eef6ee214de8e3b
#
_entry.id   071acef569652ae94eef6ee214de8e3b
#
_cell.length_a   1.000
_cell.length_b   1.000
_cell.length_c   1.000
_cell.angle_alpha   90.00
_cell.angle_beta   90.00
_cell.angle_gamma   90.00
#
_symmetry.space_group_name_H-M   'P 1'
#
loop_
_entity.id
_entity.type
_entity.pdbx_description
1 polymer ?
#
loop_
_entity_poly.entity_id
_entity_poly.type
_entity_poly.pdbx_seq_one_letter_code
_entity_poly.pdbx_strand_id
1 'polypeptide(L)'
;VSGGPFGAAWGPVAELWQAGGGVMPALTLSAFLLGAALMWRALTLLRPGGALPRARAALAARQPGPGPVPPLVLDLAFAPLRAELGAGKGLVRGVVSVAPLLGLLGTVMGMIETFDSLADAALVTQGGGVAGGIAEALLTTQLGLVISVPGVLIGRALDRRQERDELALDELARALAAGGAR
;
A
#
# COMPACT_ATOMS: atom_id res chain seq x y z
N VAL A 1 -33.82 -16.26 -5.27
CA VAL A 1 -33.92 -15.41 -6.48
C VAL A 1 -32.72 -14.48 -6.50
N SER A 2 -31.61 -14.85 -7.14
CA SER A 2 -30.59 -13.90 -7.62
C SER A 2 -29.50 -14.63 -8.41
N GLY A 3 -29.87 -15.20 -9.55
CA GLY A 3 -28.95 -15.83 -10.50
C GLY A 3 -28.42 -14.83 -11.53
N GLY A 4 -27.82 -13.69 -11.09
CA GLY A 4 -27.10 -12.82 -11.99
C GLY A 4 -25.59 -13.11 -11.97
N PRO A 5 -24.82 -12.79 -13.04
CA PRO A 5 -23.37 -13.02 -13.09
C PRO A 5 -22.61 -12.33 -11.93
N PHE A 6 -23.18 -11.31 -11.35
CA PHE A 6 -22.67 -10.66 -10.13
C PHE A 6 -22.83 -11.53 -8.87
N GLY A 7 -23.93 -12.26 -8.70
CA GLY A 7 -24.15 -13.12 -7.53
C GLY A 7 -23.16 -14.29 -7.47
N ALA A 8 -22.79 -14.86 -8.62
CA ALA A 8 -21.81 -15.94 -8.70
C ALA A 8 -20.38 -15.48 -8.34
N ALA A 9 -20.05 -14.23 -8.61
CA ALA A 9 -18.72 -13.67 -8.26
C ALA A 9 -18.58 -13.31 -6.77
N TRP A 10 -19.66 -12.98 -6.09
CA TRP A 10 -19.66 -12.57 -4.67
C TRP A 10 -19.84 -13.73 -3.69
N GLY A 11 -20.34 -14.88 -4.14
CA GLY A 11 -20.55 -16.07 -3.30
C GLY A 11 -19.27 -16.48 -2.57
N PRO A 12 -18.15 -16.74 -3.27
CA PRO A 12 -16.89 -17.12 -2.62
C PRO A 12 -16.34 -16.04 -1.68
N VAL A 13 -16.54 -14.77 -2.01
CA VAL A 13 -16.10 -13.65 -1.14
C VAL A 13 -16.94 -13.58 0.13
N ALA A 14 -18.24 -13.81 0.05
CA ALA A 14 -19.13 -13.83 1.20
C ALA A 14 -18.84 -15.03 2.14
N GLU A 15 -18.53 -16.18 1.58
CA GLU A 15 -18.09 -17.35 2.35
C GLU A 15 -16.76 -17.09 3.07
N LEU A 16 -15.77 -16.53 2.38
CA LEU A 16 -14.50 -16.11 2.98
C LEU A 16 -14.70 -15.06 4.09
N TRP A 17 -15.63 -14.13 3.88
CA TRP A 17 -15.95 -13.11 4.88
C TRP A 17 -16.54 -13.73 6.16
N GLN A 18 -17.45 -14.70 6.02
CA GLN A 18 -18.05 -15.38 7.16
C GLN A 18 -17.05 -16.31 7.87
N ALA A 19 -16.17 -16.96 7.10
CA ALA A 19 -15.17 -17.88 7.62
C ALA A 19 -13.99 -17.21 8.32
N GLY A 20 -13.75 -15.92 8.10
CA GLY A 20 -12.61 -15.20 8.67
C GLY A 20 -12.92 -14.33 9.90
N GLY A 21 -14.14 -14.44 10.45
CA GLY A 21 -14.55 -13.90 11.75
C GLY A 21 -14.34 -12.40 11.95
N GLY A 22 -14.12 -12.01 13.21
CA GLY A 22 -14.08 -10.61 13.65
C GLY A 22 -12.94 -9.75 13.09
N VAL A 23 -11.88 -10.35 12.54
CA VAL A 23 -10.71 -9.61 11.99
C VAL A 23 -10.89 -9.26 10.50
N MET A 24 -11.86 -9.86 9.81
CA MET A 24 -12.10 -9.63 8.37
C MET A 24 -12.35 -8.17 7.99
N PRO A 25 -13.15 -7.38 8.73
CA PRO A 25 -13.32 -5.97 8.40
C PRO A 25 -12.00 -5.18 8.40
N ALA A 26 -11.13 -5.44 9.38
CA ALA A 26 -9.82 -4.77 9.47
C ALA A 26 -8.87 -5.18 8.34
N LEU A 27 -8.85 -6.46 7.95
CA LEU A 27 -8.08 -6.97 6.82
C LEU A 27 -8.60 -6.38 5.50
N THR A 28 -9.91 -6.30 5.30
CA THR A 28 -10.51 -5.72 4.10
C THR A 28 -10.21 -4.22 3.99
N LEU A 29 -10.33 -3.50 5.10
CA LEU A 29 -9.95 -2.09 5.15
C LEU A 29 -8.47 -1.89 4.82
N SER A 30 -7.58 -2.73 5.37
CA SER A 30 -6.15 -2.67 5.07
C SER A 30 -5.84 -2.96 3.60
N ALA A 31 -6.51 -3.93 2.98
CA ALA A 31 -6.40 -4.23 1.56
C ALA A 31 -6.86 -3.06 0.68
N PHE A 32 -8.00 -2.45 1.04
CA PHE A 32 -8.52 -1.28 0.34
C PHE A 32 -7.57 -0.08 0.44
N LEU A 33 -7.09 0.24 1.65
CA LEU A 33 -6.14 1.34 1.87
C LEU A 33 -4.83 1.11 1.13
N LEU A 34 -4.32 -0.13 1.12
CA LEU A 34 -3.11 -0.48 0.38
C LEU A 34 -3.32 -0.33 -1.12
N GLY A 35 -4.41 -0.86 -1.65
CA GLY A 35 -4.76 -0.72 -3.07
C GLY A 35 -4.90 0.75 -3.50
N ALA A 36 -5.62 1.55 -2.72
CA ALA A 36 -5.78 2.97 -2.97
C ALA A 36 -4.46 3.73 -2.91
N ALA A 37 -3.62 3.45 -1.90
CA ALA A 37 -2.30 4.08 -1.75
C ALA A 37 -1.34 3.71 -2.89
N LEU A 38 -1.30 2.43 -3.29
CA LEU A 38 -0.49 1.96 -4.42
C LEU A 38 -0.98 2.55 -5.74
N MET A 39 -2.29 2.60 -5.96
CA MET A 39 -2.88 3.20 -7.15
C MET A 39 -2.56 4.70 -7.24
N TRP A 40 -2.78 5.44 -6.16
CA TRP A 40 -2.44 6.86 -6.08
C TRP A 40 -0.97 7.09 -6.40
N ARG A 41 -0.09 6.32 -5.76
CA ARG A 41 1.35 6.43 -5.94
C ARG A 41 1.79 6.03 -7.36
N ALA A 42 1.22 4.96 -7.92
CA ALA A 42 1.46 4.56 -9.30
C ALA A 42 1.04 5.66 -10.28
N LEU A 43 -0.14 6.24 -10.11
CA LEU A 43 -0.62 7.34 -10.95
C LEU A 43 0.29 8.57 -10.87
N THR A 44 0.83 8.88 -9.70
CA THR A 44 1.75 10.02 -9.51
C THR A 44 3.09 9.79 -10.19
N LEU A 45 3.69 8.60 -10.00
CA LEU A 45 5.00 8.26 -10.56
C LEU A 45 4.97 7.88 -12.05
N LEU A 46 3.83 7.35 -12.54
CA LEU A 46 3.64 6.95 -13.94
C LEU A 46 3.07 8.06 -14.81
N ARG A 47 2.87 9.26 -14.27
CA ARG A 47 2.39 10.41 -15.06
C ARG A 47 3.26 10.64 -16.29
N PRO A 48 2.68 10.82 -17.47
CA PRO A 48 3.42 11.11 -18.69
C PRO A 48 4.19 12.42 -18.53
N GLY A 49 5.49 12.37 -18.86
CA GLY A 49 6.37 13.52 -18.75
C GLY A 49 7.45 13.41 -17.66
N GLY A 50 7.38 12.47 -16.73
CA GLY A 50 8.42 12.25 -15.71
C GLY A 50 8.69 13.46 -14.79
N ALA A 51 9.69 13.38 -13.94
CA ALA A 51 10.08 14.46 -13.04
C ALA A 51 10.88 15.58 -13.75
N LEU A 52 11.77 15.22 -14.68
CA LEU A 52 12.67 16.16 -15.35
C LEU A 52 11.98 17.26 -16.16
N PRO A 53 11.02 16.98 -17.09
CA PRO A 53 10.35 18.05 -17.82
C PRO A 53 9.51 18.95 -16.92
N ARG A 54 8.91 18.41 -15.86
CA ARG A 54 8.20 19.21 -14.85
C ARG A 54 9.15 20.11 -14.06
N ALA A 55 10.33 19.63 -13.71
CA ALA A 55 11.38 20.41 -13.07
C ALA A 55 11.86 21.56 -13.97
N ARG A 56 12.09 21.28 -15.25
CA ARG A 56 12.44 22.32 -16.25
C ARG A 56 11.35 23.36 -16.42
N ALA A 57 10.09 22.94 -16.50
CA ALA A 57 8.94 23.84 -16.57
C ALA A 57 8.81 24.71 -15.30
N ALA A 58 9.01 24.14 -14.12
CA ALA A 58 8.99 24.86 -12.85
C ALA A 58 10.11 25.91 -12.74
N LEU A 59 11.29 25.62 -13.30
CA LEU A 59 12.40 26.58 -13.41
C LEU A 59 12.09 27.66 -14.42
N ALA A 60 11.60 27.31 -15.61
CA ALA A 60 11.23 28.27 -16.65
C ALA A 60 10.20 29.28 -16.15
N ALA A 61 9.23 28.82 -15.35
CA ALA A 61 8.23 29.71 -14.74
C ALA A 61 8.82 30.70 -13.73
N ARG A 62 10.00 30.45 -13.17
CA ARG A 62 10.70 31.33 -12.24
C ARG A 62 11.70 32.25 -12.91
N GLN A 63 11.89 32.13 -14.24
CA GLN A 63 12.76 32.96 -15.07
C GLN A 63 14.12 33.24 -14.41
N PRO A 64 14.96 32.24 -14.10
CA PRO A 64 16.30 32.49 -13.62
C PRO A 64 17.08 33.23 -14.70
N GLY A 65 17.81 34.29 -14.31
CA GLY A 65 18.64 35.06 -15.22
C GLY A 65 19.73 34.22 -15.89
N PRO A 66 20.47 34.79 -16.89
CA PRO A 66 21.58 34.07 -17.50
C PRO A 66 22.70 33.86 -16.48
N GLY A 67 23.08 32.62 -16.25
CA GLY A 67 24.16 32.25 -15.31
C GLY A 67 23.81 31.06 -14.41
N PRO A 68 24.67 30.73 -13.44
CA PRO A 68 24.41 29.67 -12.48
C PRO A 68 23.16 29.99 -11.64
N VAL A 69 22.29 29.02 -11.49
CA VAL A 69 21.03 29.18 -10.73
C VAL A 69 21.34 29.08 -9.25
N PRO A 70 20.95 30.07 -8.42
CA PRO A 70 21.16 29.99 -6.98
C PRO A 70 20.50 28.76 -6.36
N PRO A 71 21.14 28.09 -5.38
CA PRO A 71 20.60 26.87 -4.74
C PRO A 71 19.21 27.07 -4.13
N LEU A 72 18.93 28.24 -3.57
CA LEU A 72 17.63 28.59 -3.02
C LEU A 72 16.51 28.52 -4.09
N VAL A 73 16.78 28.98 -5.31
CA VAL A 73 15.80 28.94 -6.41
C VAL A 73 15.55 27.52 -6.86
N LEU A 74 16.61 26.69 -6.89
CA LEU A 74 16.50 25.25 -7.20
C LEU A 74 15.67 24.51 -6.13
N ASP A 75 15.95 24.75 -4.87
CA ASP A 75 15.21 24.13 -3.76
C ASP A 75 13.73 24.53 -3.79
N LEU A 76 13.43 25.82 -3.95
CA LEU A 76 12.05 26.29 -4.07
C LEU A 76 11.33 25.74 -5.31
N ALA A 77 12.05 25.48 -6.41
CA ALA A 77 11.48 24.90 -7.61
C ALA A 77 11.23 23.39 -7.48
N PHE A 78 12.12 22.67 -6.81
CA PHE A 78 12.10 21.20 -6.75
C PHE A 78 11.44 20.65 -5.48
N ALA A 79 11.33 21.42 -4.39
CA ALA A 79 10.68 21.01 -3.17
C ALA A 79 9.25 20.43 -3.37
N PRO A 80 8.35 21.09 -4.13
CA PRO A 80 7.02 20.55 -4.36
C PRO A 80 7.05 19.25 -5.16
N LEU A 81 7.97 19.11 -6.12
CA LEU A 81 8.14 17.87 -6.90
C LEU A 81 8.66 16.72 -6.03
N ARG A 82 9.64 16.97 -5.17
CA ARG A 82 10.14 15.97 -4.22
C ARG A 82 9.06 15.55 -3.22
N ALA A 83 8.26 16.49 -2.73
CA ALA A 83 7.14 16.19 -1.86
C ALA A 83 6.07 15.30 -2.57
N GLU A 84 5.77 15.60 -3.83
CA GLU A 84 4.86 14.79 -4.65
C GLU A 84 5.38 13.37 -4.89
N LEU A 85 6.68 13.22 -5.21
CA LEU A 85 7.33 11.92 -5.40
C LEU A 85 7.33 11.08 -4.11
N GLY A 86 7.54 11.72 -2.96
CA GLY A 86 7.53 11.07 -1.64
C GLY A 86 6.14 10.74 -1.10
N ALA A 87 5.09 11.32 -1.69
CA ALA A 87 3.72 11.16 -1.18
C ALA A 87 3.27 9.70 -1.18
N GLY A 88 2.65 9.27 -0.07
CA GLY A 88 2.09 7.91 0.07
C GLY A 88 3.11 6.81 0.43
N LYS A 89 4.42 7.07 0.41
CA LYS A 89 5.45 6.06 0.77
C LYS A 89 5.27 5.53 2.20
N GLY A 90 5.02 6.43 3.15
CA GLY A 90 4.79 6.07 4.55
C GLY A 90 3.52 5.24 4.73
N LEU A 91 2.44 5.62 4.05
CA LEU A 91 1.16 4.89 4.12
C LEU A 91 1.31 3.45 3.58
N VAL A 92 1.90 3.27 2.40
CA VAL A 92 2.14 1.94 1.83
C VAL A 92 2.97 1.08 2.78
N ARG A 93 4.08 1.62 3.32
CA ARG A 93 4.92 0.88 4.28
C ARG A 93 4.17 0.52 5.56
N GLY A 94 3.40 1.46 6.11
CA GLY A 94 2.61 1.23 7.31
C GLY A 94 1.60 0.10 7.12
N VAL A 95 0.77 0.18 6.07
CA VAL A 95 -0.28 -0.82 5.81
C VAL A 95 0.33 -2.19 5.51
N VAL A 96 1.39 -2.24 4.70
CA VAL A 96 2.10 -3.50 4.38
C VAL A 96 2.64 -4.18 5.64
N SER A 97 3.13 -3.41 6.62
CA SER A 97 3.63 -3.96 7.89
C SER A 97 2.50 -4.39 8.83
N VAL A 98 1.37 -3.71 8.80
CA VAL A 98 0.23 -3.99 9.69
C VAL A 98 -0.60 -5.19 9.20
N ALA A 99 -0.73 -5.41 7.89
CA ALA A 99 -1.57 -6.48 7.36
C ALA A 99 -1.21 -7.89 7.87
N PRO A 100 0.08 -8.32 7.95
CA PRO A 100 0.44 -9.60 8.56
C PRO A 100 0.15 -9.67 10.06
N LEU A 101 0.28 -8.54 10.77
CA LEU A 101 -0.02 -8.47 12.20
C LEU A 101 -1.52 -8.63 12.46
N LEU A 102 -2.37 -8.09 11.59
CA LEU A 102 -3.81 -8.35 11.63
C LEU A 102 -4.12 -9.83 11.35
N GLY A 103 -3.40 -10.45 10.42
CA GLY A 103 -3.51 -11.90 10.20
C GLY A 103 -3.11 -12.70 11.44
N LEU A 104 -2.04 -12.32 12.12
CA LEU A 104 -1.62 -12.93 13.38
C LEU A 104 -2.67 -12.72 14.50
N LEU A 105 -3.24 -11.51 14.58
CA LEU A 105 -4.35 -11.26 15.53
C LEU A 105 -5.53 -12.21 15.27
N GLY A 106 -5.85 -12.48 14.00
CA GLY A 106 -6.87 -13.44 13.63
C GLY A 106 -6.58 -14.86 14.12
N THR A 107 -5.29 -15.29 14.13
CA THR A 107 -4.96 -16.60 14.72
C THR A 107 -5.22 -16.67 16.22
N VAL A 108 -4.93 -15.59 16.94
CA VAL A 108 -5.19 -15.53 18.38
C VAL A 108 -6.69 -15.57 18.65
N MET A 109 -7.49 -14.83 17.89
CA MET A 109 -8.95 -14.81 18.05
C MET A 109 -9.56 -16.15 17.69
N GLY A 110 -9.18 -16.78 16.58
CA GLY A 110 -9.65 -18.10 16.19
C GLY A 110 -9.27 -19.19 17.19
N MET A 111 -8.11 -19.09 17.84
CA MET A 111 -7.72 -20.01 18.93
C MET A 111 -8.56 -19.81 20.19
N ILE A 112 -8.88 -18.57 20.56
CA ILE A 112 -9.78 -18.27 21.69
C ILE A 112 -11.14 -18.91 21.42
N GLU A 113 -11.71 -18.72 20.24
CA GLU A 113 -12.99 -19.30 19.83
C GLU A 113 -12.98 -20.84 19.84
N THR A 114 -11.82 -21.43 19.46
CA THR A 114 -11.59 -22.89 19.56
C THR A 114 -11.66 -23.36 21.01
N PHE A 115 -11.02 -22.68 21.96
CA PHE A 115 -11.02 -23.06 23.38
C PHE A 115 -12.37 -22.82 24.03
N ASP A 116 -13.05 -21.72 23.69
CA ASP A 116 -14.41 -21.45 24.21
C ASP A 116 -15.39 -22.55 23.76
N SER A 117 -15.31 -22.95 22.47
CA SER A 117 -16.15 -24.05 21.97
C SER A 117 -15.84 -25.41 22.58
N LEU A 118 -14.59 -25.67 23.00
CA LEU A 118 -14.22 -26.88 23.75
C LEU A 118 -14.76 -26.85 25.17
N ALA A 119 -14.73 -25.68 25.83
CA ALA A 119 -15.30 -25.53 27.16
C ALA A 119 -16.83 -25.79 27.17
N ASP A 120 -17.52 -25.28 26.15
CA ASP A 120 -18.96 -25.49 25.97
C ASP A 120 -19.29 -26.92 25.51
N ALA A 121 -18.44 -27.55 24.68
CA ALA A 121 -18.62 -28.92 24.21
C ALA A 121 -18.48 -29.98 25.33
N ALA A 122 -17.85 -29.63 26.45
CA ALA A 122 -17.88 -30.47 27.67
C ALA A 122 -19.30 -30.62 28.22
N LEU A 123 -20.25 -29.79 27.79
CA LEU A 123 -21.65 -29.80 28.17
C LEU A 123 -22.59 -30.32 27.05
N VAL A 124 -22.20 -30.29 25.78
CA VAL A 124 -23.02 -30.71 24.62
C VAL A 124 -22.14 -31.27 23.50
N THR A 125 -22.39 -32.49 23.06
CA THR A 125 -21.68 -33.26 22.04
C THR A 125 -21.86 -32.68 20.62
N GLN A 126 -21.19 -31.58 20.26
CA GLN A 126 -21.11 -31.14 18.88
C GLN A 126 -19.69 -30.63 18.53
N GLY A 127 -18.90 -31.46 17.83
CA GLY A 127 -17.51 -31.24 17.46
C GLY A 127 -17.27 -30.23 16.32
N GLY A 128 -18.21 -29.35 15.99
CA GLY A 128 -18.06 -28.37 14.88
C GLY A 128 -17.24 -27.12 15.22
N GLY A 129 -17.24 -26.69 16.48
CA GLY A 129 -16.63 -25.43 16.90
C GLY A 129 -15.11 -25.40 16.82
N VAL A 130 -14.43 -26.50 17.16
CA VAL A 130 -12.94 -26.59 17.11
C VAL A 130 -12.39 -26.46 15.69
N ALA A 131 -13.01 -27.18 14.75
CA ALA A 131 -12.59 -27.11 13.34
C ALA A 131 -12.81 -25.71 12.73
N GLY A 132 -13.88 -25.02 13.13
CA GLY A 132 -14.19 -23.66 12.70
C GLY A 132 -13.16 -22.65 13.15
N GLY A 133 -12.81 -22.60 14.43
CA GLY A 133 -11.82 -21.66 14.97
C GLY A 133 -10.41 -21.86 14.40
N ILE A 134 -10.01 -23.12 14.15
CA ILE A 134 -8.73 -23.40 13.49
C ILE A 134 -8.76 -22.92 12.03
N ALA A 135 -9.85 -23.16 11.29
CA ALA A 135 -10.00 -22.72 9.92
C ALA A 135 -9.96 -21.18 9.82
N GLU A 136 -10.63 -20.47 10.72
CA GLU A 136 -10.60 -19.02 10.83
C GLU A 136 -9.18 -18.49 11.06
N ALA A 137 -8.46 -19.09 12.02
CA ALA A 137 -7.08 -18.73 12.33
C ALA A 137 -6.15 -18.86 11.11
N LEU A 138 -6.24 -19.96 10.38
CA LEU A 138 -5.42 -20.18 9.18
C LEU A 138 -5.79 -19.23 8.05
N LEU A 139 -7.06 -18.99 7.82
CA LEU A 139 -7.57 -18.15 6.75
C LEU A 139 -7.14 -16.68 6.93
N THR A 140 -7.27 -16.14 8.14
CA THR A 140 -6.90 -14.74 8.43
C THR A 140 -5.41 -14.48 8.22
N THR A 141 -4.54 -15.41 8.64
CA THR A 141 -3.09 -15.31 8.39
C THR A 141 -2.76 -15.38 6.91
N GLN A 142 -3.39 -16.31 6.18
CA GLN A 142 -3.21 -16.42 4.74
C GLN A 142 -3.61 -15.12 4.02
N LEU A 143 -4.76 -14.54 4.37
CA LEU A 143 -5.22 -13.27 3.79
C LEU A 143 -4.29 -12.11 4.14
N GLY A 144 -3.80 -12.02 5.38
CA GLY A 144 -2.80 -11.01 5.77
C GLY A 144 -1.54 -11.05 4.91
N LEU A 145 -1.05 -12.26 4.59
CA LEU A 145 0.11 -12.46 3.71
C LEU A 145 -0.22 -12.16 2.23
N VAL A 146 -1.38 -12.59 1.74
CA VAL A 146 -1.84 -12.32 0.37
C VAL A 146 -1.97 -10.82 0.10
N ILE A 147 -2.33 -10.02 1.11
CA ILE A 147 -2.39 -8.57 1.01
C ILE A 147 -0.98 -7.97 1.05
N SER A 148 -0.14 -8.40 2.00
CA SER A 148 1.14 -7.74 2.27
C SER A 148 2.22 -8.05 1.22
N VAL A 149 2.33 -9.30 0.74
CA VAL A 149 3.42 -9.70 -0.18
C VAL A 149 3.38 -8.93 -1.50
N PRO A 150 2.26 -8.87 -2.24
CA PRO A 150 2.17 -8.03 -3.44
C PRO A 150 2.40 -6.55 -3.12
N GLY A 151 1.89 -6.08 -1.97
CA GLY A 151 2.09 -4.71 -1.51
C GLY A 151 3.57 -4.34 -1.33
N VAL A 152 4.36 -5.23 -0.72
CA VAL A 152 5.82 -5.05 -0.61
C VAL A 152 6.48 -4.98 -1.98
N LEU A 153 6.17 -5.92 -2.87
CA LEU A 153 6.82 -6.02 -4.18
C LEU A 153 6.53 -4.78 -5.04
N ILE A 154 5.26 -4.41 -5.13
CA ILE A 154 4.85 -3.21 -5.90
C ILE A 154 5.39 -1.95 -5.23
N GLY A 155 5.31 -1.84 -3.91
CA GLY A 155 5.87 -0.72 -3.15
C GLY A 155 7.35 -0.52 -3.41
N ARG A 156 8.15 -1.59 -3.36
CA ARG A 156 9.60 -1.55 -3.69
C ARG A 156 9.88 -1.16 -5.14
N ALA A 157 9.07 -1.64 -6.08
CA ALA A 157 9.23 -1.25 -7.48
C ALA A 157 8.99 0.25 -7.69
N LEU A 158 7.97 0.80 -7.02
CA LEU A 158 7.68 2.24 -7.03
C LEU A 158 8.76 3.05 -6.29
N ASP A 159 9.31 2.54 -5.18
CA ASP A 159 10.42 3.16 -4.45
C ASP A 159 11.66 3.31 -5.34
N ARG A 160 12.05 2.26 -6.05
CA ARG A 160 13.18 2.29 -6.99
C ARG A 160 13.00 3.30 -8.13
N ARG A 161 11.75 3.47 -8.60
CA ARG A 161 11.45 4.47 -9.62
C ARG A 161 11.56 5.87 -9.07
N GLN A 162 11.01 6.11 -7.88
CA GLN A 162 11.13 7.38 -7.17
C GLN A 162 12.61 7.77 -6.96
N GLU A 163 13.44 6.84 -6.47
CA GLU A 163 14.87 7.07 -6.27
C GLU A 163 15.60 7.49 -7.55
N ARG A 164 15.26 6.88 -8.69
CA ARG A 164 15.80 7.29 -10.00
C ARG A 164 15.38 8.71 -10.38
N ASP A 165 14.11 9.05 -10.17
CA ASP A 165 13.60 10.37 -10.47
C ASP A 165 14.22 11.44 -9.55
N GLU A 166 14.44 11.13 -8.27
CA GLU A 166 15.13 12.01 -7.32
C GLU A 166 16.60 12.24 -7.70
N LEU A 167 17.34 11.17 -8.07
CA LEU A 167 18.71 11.27 -8.54
C LEU A 167 18.82 12.13 -9.80
N ALA A 168 17.89 11.97 -10.75
CA ALA A 168 17.85 12.78 -11.96
C ALA A 168 17.56 14.26 -11.68
N LEU A 169 16.73 14.56 -10.68
CA LEU A 169 16.50 15.93 -10.22
C LEU A 169 17.76 16.53 -9.56
N ASP A 170 18.48 15.75 -8.77
CA ASP A 170 19.72 16.20 -8.11
C ASP A 170 20.86 16.42 -9.10
N GLU A 171 20.96 15.60 -10.15
CA GLU A 171 21.91 15.81 -11.24
C GLU A 171 21.59 17.10 -12.02
N LEU A 172 20.31 17.32 -12.35
CA LEU A 172 19.87 18.54 -13.00
C LEU A 172 20.15 19.76 -12.12
N ALA A 173 19.89 19.70 -10.82
CA ALA A 173 20.18 20.79 -9.89
C ALA A 173 21.67 21.13 -9.86
N ARG A 174 22.54 20.12 -9.78
CA ARG A 174 24.00 20.31 -9.81
C ARG A 174 24.50 20.93 -11.12
N ALA A 175 23.99 20.44 -12.25
CA ALA A 175 24.35 20.97 -13.55
C ALA A 175 23.94 22.45 -13.70
N LEU A 176 22.76 22.83 -13.24
CA LEU A 176 22.25 24.19 -13.26
C LEU A 176 23.00 25.13 -12.29
N ALA A 177 23.38 24.64 -11.12
CA ALA A 177 24.18 25.37 -10.14
C ALA A 177 25.61 25.65 -10.67
N ALA A 178 26.17 24.73 -11.47
CA ALA A 178 27.47 24.87 -12.10
C ALA A 178 27.46 25.76 -13.38
N GLY A 179 26.29 26.24 -13.82
CA GLY A 179 26.16 27.03 -15.06
C GLY A 179 26.29 26.18 -16.34
N GLY A 180 26.28 24.87 -16.24
CA GLY A 180 26.61 23.94 -17.33
C GLY A 180 25.44 23.40 -18.15
N ALA A 181 24.20 23.79 -17.89
CA ALA A 181 23.04 23.32 -18.63
C ALA A 181 22.40 24.45 -19.47
N ARG A 182 22.80 24.53 -20.70
CA ARG A 182 22.04 25.18 -21.77
C ARG A 182 21.30 24.16 -22.60
#